data_6aaf8f32e6033a1f2066463892c0fc6d
#
_entry.id   6aaf8f32e6033a1f2066463892c0fc6d
#
_cell.length_a   1.000
_cell.length_b   1.000
_cell.length_c   1.000
_cell.angle_alpha   90.00
_cell.angle_beta   90.00
_cell.angle_gamma   90.00
#
_symmetry.space_group_name_H-M   'P 1'
#
loop_
_entity.id
_entity.type
_entity.pdbx_description
1 polymer ?
#
loop_
_entity_poly.entity_id
_entity_poly.type
_entity_poly.pdbx_seq_one_letter_code
_entity_poly.pdbx_strand_id
1 'polypeptide(L)'
;AEELGLVDRIGTWVLAEACQTFAEWRRRYADAGLECITVNVSSRQLMQQNFLALVEQAVHQSGLQPCELRLEITETALMDNPTTAAQVLQALRDFGVKIYLDDFGTGYSSLSHLHRLPVDALKIDRSFVRSLLLPDRPAIVESILALGRTLNTSVVAEGVESDVQWKELERLGC
;
A
#
# COMPACT_ATOMS: atom_id res chain seq x y z
N ALA A 1 1.67 17.23 13.92
CA ALA A 1 0.77 17.49 12.77
C ALA A 1 -0.64 16.91 13.02
N GLU A 2 -0.74 15.73 13.63
CA GLU A 2 -2.04 15.07 13.90
C GLU A 2 -2.94 15.87 14.83
N GLU A 3 -2.38 16.44 15.92
CA GLU A 3 -3.12 17.24 16.92
C GLU A 3 -3.71 18.56 16.37
N LEU A 4 -3.19 19.05 15.25
CA LEU A 4 -3.59 20.35 14.67
C LEU A 4 -4.55 20.22 13.49
N GLY A 5 -5.04 19.03 13.13
CA GLY A 5 -5.89 18.84 11.95
C GLY A 5 -5.20 19.14 10.61
N LEU A 6 -3.87 19.31 10.62
CA LEU A 6 -3.10 19.61 9.43
C LEU A 6 -2.87 18.37 8.55
N VAL A 7 -2.93 17.18 9.14
CA VAL A 7 -2.72 15.91 8.41
C VAL A 7 -3.72 15.77 7.26
N ASP A 8 -4.98 16.13 7.48
CA ASP A 8 -6.03 16.03 6.49
C ASP A 8 -5.75 16.94 5.28
N ARG A 9 -5.35 18.19 5.55
CA ARG A 9 -5.02 19.16 4.50
C ARG A 9 -3.74 18.78 3.74
N ILE A 10 -2.70 18.38 4.48
CA ILE A 10 -1.42 17.96 3.89
C ILE A 10 -1.66 16.70 3.06
N GLY A 11 -2.37 15.71 3.58
CA GLY A 11 -2.63 14.47 2.87
C GLY A 11 -3.47 14.65 1.60
N THR A 12 -4.48 15.53 1.63
CA THR A 12 -5.24 15.87 0.41
C THR A 12 -4.34 16.55 -0.62
N TRP A 13 -3.48 17.47 -0.19
CA TRP A 13 -2.53 18.13 -1.08
C TRP A 13 -1.51 17.13 -1.66
N VAL A 14 -0.92 16.25 -0.82
CA VAL A 14 0.03 15.22 -1.26
C VAL A 14 -0.59 14.31 -2.32
N LEU A 15 -1.83 13.86 -2.10
CA LEU A 15 -2.54 13.00 -3.05
C LEU A 15 -2.71 13.69 -4.42
N ALA A 16 -3.20 14.94 -4.41
CA ALA A 16 -3.39 15.71 -5.63
C ALA A 16 -2.05 15.99 -6.35
N GLU A 17 -1.03 16.41 -5.62
CA GLU A 17 0.30 16.72 -6.14
C GLU A 17 0.99 15.48 -6.73
N ALA A 18 0.91 14.34 -6.03
CA ALA A 18 1.47 13.08 -6.52
C ALA A 18 0.83 12.67 -7.85
N CYS A 19 -0.49 12.72 -7.94
CA CYS A 19 -1.21 12.37 -9.17
C CYS A 19 -0.82 13.31 -10.33
N GLN A 20 -0.77 14.62 -10.09
CA GLN A 20 -0.40 15.60 -11.10
C GLN A 20 1.06 15.42 -11.56
N THR A 21 1.97 15.29 -10.62
CA THR A 21 3.40 15.09 -10.89
C THR A 21 3.62 13.80 -11.70
N PHE A 22 2.96 12.72 -11.34
CA PHE A 22 3.07 11.46 -12.08
C PHE A 22 2.53 11.58 -13.51
N ALA A 23 1.39 12.27 -13.70
CA ALA A 23 0.85 12.53 -15.02
C ALA A 23 1.80 13.35 -15.89
N GLU A 24 2.49 14.34 -15.30
CA GLU A 24 3.52 15.13 -15.98
C GLU A 24 4.73 14.26 -16.36
N TRP A 25 5.24 13.46 -15.43
CA TRP A 25 6.37 12.57 -15.70
C TRP A 25 6.05 11.55 -16.78
N ARG A 26 4.88 10.95 -16.78
CA ARG A 26 4.44 10.00 -17.81
C ARG A 26 4.41 10.65 -19.21
N ARG A 27 3.97 11.91 -19.29
CA ARG A 27 3.99 12.65 -20.55
C ARG A 27 5.41 13.04 -20.99
N ARG A 28 6.24 13.45 -20.02
CA ARG A 28 7.60 13.93 -20.29
C ARG A 28 8.58 12.80 -20.58
N TYR A 29 8.37 11.67 -19.97
CA TYR A 29 9.26 10.50 -19.99
C TYR A 29 8.50 9.25 -20.46
N ALA A 30 7.84 9.32 -21.60
CA ALA A 30 6.97 8.25 -22.11
C ALA A 30 7.69 6.90 -22.24
N ASP A 31 8.97 6.91 -22.55
CA ASP A 31 9.80 5.71 -22.72
C ASP A 31 10.37 5.15 -21.39
N ALA A 32 10.13 5.83 -20.26
CA ALA A 32 10.68 5.39 -18.96
C ALA A 32 9.92 4.22 -18.33
N GLY A 33 8.81 3.77 -18.91
CA GLY A 33 8.03 2.63 -18.41
C GLY A 33 7.36 2.91 -17.04
N LEU A 34 7.00 4.18 -16.76
CA LEU A 34 6.33 4.54 -15.52
C LEU A 34 4.90 3.97 -15.50
N GLU A 35 4.64 3.02 -14.59
CA GLU A 35 3.37 2.30 -14.54
C GLU A 35 2.40 2.86 -13.50
N CYS A 36 2.90 3.36 -12.37
CA CYS A 36 2.07 3.79 -11.25
C CYS A 36 2.77 4.78 -10.34
N ILE A 37 1.97 5.45 -9.52
CA ILE A 37 2.40 6.25 -8.37
C ILE A 37 1.80 5.68 -7.10
N THR A 38 2.60 5.64 -6.03
CA THR A 38 2.17 5.17 -4.73
C THR A 38 2.06 6.33 -3.75
N VAL A 39 1.00 6.37 -2.97
CA VAL A 39 0.73 7.42 -1.97
C VAL A 39 0.36 6.77 -0.64
N ASN A 40 1.06 7.15 0.42
CA ASN A 40 0.75 6.75 1.79
C ASN A 40 -0.51 7.46 2.29
N VAL A 41 -1.39 6.69 2.95
CA VAL A 41 -2.66 7.16 3.52
C VAL A 41 -2.68 6.88 5.02
N SER A 42 -2.89 7.90 5.82
CA SER A 42 -3.06 7.74 7.27
C SER A 42 -4.43 7.15 7.63
N SER A 43 -4.53 6.52 8.82
CA SER A 43 -5.81 6.05 9.38
C SER A 43 -6.87 7.15 9.40
N ARG A 44 -6.47 8.35 9.80
CA ARG A 44 -7.35 9.51 9.87
C ARG A 44 -7.92 9.92 8.51
N GLN A 45 -7.10 9.93 7.45
CA GLN A 45 -7.55 10.21 6.09
C GLN A 45 -8.51 9.15 5.58
N LEU A 46 -8.19 7.87 5.80
CA LEU A 46 -9.02 6.75 5.39
C LEU A 46 -10.44 6.82 5.99
N MET A 47 -10.55 7.33 7.24
CA MET A 47 -11.83 7.45 7.96
C MET A 47 -12.60 8.74 7.63
N GLN A 48 -12.10 9.61 6.76
CA GLN A 48 -12.86 10.79 6.32
C GLN A 48 -14.04 10.38 5.45
N GLN A 49 -15.23 10.92 5.73
CA GLN A 49 -16.46 10.62 4.98
C GLN A 49 -16.35 10.91 3.47
N ASN A 50 -15.51 11.86 3.09
CA ASN A 50 -15.30 12.28 1.70
C ASN A 50 -14.00 11.75 1.07
N PHE A 51 -13.31 10.78 1.70
CA PHE A 51 -12.01 10.32 1.22
C PHE A 51 -12.07 9.74 -0.20
N LEU A 52 -13.07 8.92 -0.50
CA LEU A 52 -13.27 8.40 -1.86
C LEU A 52 -13.41 9.55 -2.88
N ALA A 53 -14.24 10.55 -2.58
CA ALA A 53 -14.42 11.69 -3.47
C ALA A 53 -13.13 12.50 -3.69
N LEU A 54 -12.27 12.62 -2.68
CA LEU A 54 -10.96 13.26 -2.81
C LEU A 54 -10.03 12.46 -3.74
N VAL A 55 -10.05 11.14 -3.63
CA VAL A 55 -9.26 10.25 -4.52
C VAL A 55 -9.77 10.34 -5.95
N GLU A 56 -11.08 10.23 -6.15
CA GLU A 56 -11.71 10.38 -7.47
C GLU A 56 -11.37 11.73 -8.12
N GLN A 57 -11.45 12.80 -7.35
CA GLN A 57 -11.11 14.15 -7.80
C GLN A 57 -9.64 14.25 -8.22
N ALA A 58 -8.70 13.73 -7.42
CA ALA A 58 -7.28 13.77 -7.73
C ALA A 58 -6.95 12.99 -9.03
N VAL A 59 -7.53 11.81 -9.19
CA VAL A 59 -7.36 10.97 -10.38
C VAL A 59 -7.95 11.66 -11.61
N HIS A 60 -9.18 12.16 -11.54
CA HIS A 60 -9.83 12.82 -12.67
C HIS A 60 -9.11 14.12 -13.08
N GLN A 61 -8.68 14.96 -12.12
CA GLN A 61 -8.01 16.22 -12.41
C GLN A 61 -6.62 16.04 -13.02
N SER A 62 -5.92 14.97 -12.65
CA SER A 62 -4.60 14.64 -13.22
C SER A 62 -4.71 13.94 -14.57
N GLY A 63 -5.85 13.35 -14.91
CA GLY A 63 -6.05 12.54 -16.11
C GLY A 63 -5.39 11.16 -16.02
N LEU A 64 -5.12 10.67 -14.82
CA LEU A 64 -4.66 9.30 -14.59
C LEU A 64 -5.80 8.29 -14.77
N GLN A 65 -5.42 7.06 -15.11
CA GLN A 65 -6.31 5.91 -14.92
C GLN A 65 -6.31 5.52 -13.45
N PRO A 66 -7.43 5.13 -12.84
CA PRO A 66 -7.46 4.74 -11.43
C PRO A 66 -6.43 3.67 -11.05
N CYS A 67 -6.18 2.70 -11.91
CA CYS A 67 -5.21 1.62 -11.68
C CYS A 67 -3.73 2.08 -11.62
N GLU A 68 -3.44 3.31 -12.06
CA GLU A 68 -2.11 3.91 -11.97
C GLU A 68 -1.83 4.51 -10.58
N LEU A 69 -2.88 4.71 -9.76
CA LEU A 69 -2.74 5.12 -8.36
C LEU A 69 -2.75 3.90 -7.45
N ARG A 70 -1.73 3.80 -6.60
CA ARG A 70 -1.63 2.83 -5.51
C ARG A 70 -1.70 3.57 -4.19
N LEU A 71 -2.54 3.12 -3.27
CA LEU A 71 -2.64 3.67 -1.92
C LEU A 71 -2.02 2.69 -0.94
N GLU A 72 -1.06 3.17 -0.14
CA GLU A 72 -0.41 2.40 0.92
C GLU A 72 -1.04 2.74 2.25
N ILE A 73 -1.50 1.72 2.97
CA ILE A 73 -2.21 1.85 4.23
C ILE A 73 -1.59 0.87 5.21
N THR A 74 -1.15 1.36 6.36
CA THR A 74 -0.54 0.49 7.37
C THR A 74 -1.55 -0.47 7.99
N GLU A 75 -1.09 -1.63 8.40
CA GLU A 75 -1.89 -2.63 9.13
C GLU A 75 -2.64 -2.00 10.32
N THR A 76 -1.94 -1.20 11.12
CA THR A 76 -2.51 -0.53 12.29
C THR A 76 -3.66 0.41 11.93
N ALA A 77 -3.54 1.13 10.81
CA ALA A 77 -4.58 2.07 10.36
C ALA A 77 -5.93 1.40 10.08
N LEU A 78 -5.93 0.10 9.75
CA LEU A 78 -7.15 -0.66 9.47
C LEU A 78 -7.79 -1.23 10.73
N MET A 79 -7.04 -1.37 11.82
CA MET A 79 -7.52 -2.03 13.04
C MET A 79 -8.37 -1.15 13.93
N ASP A 80 -8.30 0.18 13.78
CA ASP A 80 -9.12 1.12 14.57
C ASP A 80 -10.63 0.95 14.30
N ASN A 81 -11.02 0.73 13.04
CA ASN A 81 -12.40 0.45 12.65
C ASN A 81 -12.45 -0.47 11.41
N PRO A 82 -12.24 -1.79 11.57
CA PRO A 82 -12.08 -2.71 10.46
C PRO A 82 -13.27 -2.77 9.50
N THR A 83 -14.50 -2.59 10.03
CA THR A 83 -15.72 -2.64 9.21
C THR A 83 -15.81 -1.42 8.28
N THR A 84 -15.60 -0.22 8.81
CA THR A 84 -15.60 1.01 8.01
C THR A 84 -14.42 1.01 7.04
N ALA A 85 -13.24 0.60 7.49
CA ALA A 85 -12.07 0.47 6.62
C ALA A 85 -12.36 -0.43 5.42
N ALA A 86 -12.90 -1.63 5.64
CA ALA A 86 -13.24 -2.56 4.56
C ALA A 86 -14.23 -1.96 3.55
N GLN A 87 -15.21 -1.19 4.00
CA GLN A 87 -16.17 -0.52 3.12
C GLN A 87 -15.50 0.54 2.25
N VAL A 88 -14.66 1.39 2.85
CA VAL A 88 -13.92 2.44 2.13
C VAL A 88 -12.94 1.81 1.12
N LEU A 89 -12.19 0.79 1.54
CA LEU A 89 -11.27 0.08 0.64
C LEU A 89 -12.00 -0.59 -0.52
N GLN A 90 -13.18 -1.17 -0.27
CA GLN A 90 -13.98 -1.77 -1.33
C GLN A 90 -14.43 -0.70 -2.36
N ALA A 91 -14.91 0.45 -1.88
CA ALA A 91 -15.31 1.53 -2.77
C ALA A 91 -14.14 2.09 -3.61
N LEU A 92 -12.94 2.21 -3.01
CA LEU A 92 -11.72 2.60 -3.72
C LEU A 92 -11.31 1.57 -4.79
N ARG A 93 -11.40 0.29 -4.48
CA ARG A 93 -11.14 -0.78 -5.46
C ARG A 93 -12.17 -0.83 -6.58
N ASP A 94 -13.45 -0.62 -6.26
CA ASP A 94 -14.53 -0.56 -7.26
C ASP A 94 -14.33 0.62 -8.22
N PHE A 95 -13.76 1.72 -7.73
CA PHE A 95 -13.31 2.84 -8.57
C PHE A 95 -12.09 2.47 -9.44
N GLY A 96 -11.31 1.46 -9.03
CA GLY A 96 -10.16 0.92 -9.79
C GLY A 96 -8.78 1.26 -9.23
N VAL A 97 -8.68 1.94 -8.10
CA VAL A 97 -7.43 2.21 -7.38
C VAL A 97 -6.90 0.93 -6.75
N LYS A 98 -5.58 0.78 -6.68
CA LYS A 98 -4.91 -0.36 -6.06
C LYS A 98 -4.60 -0.10 -4.60
N ILE A 99 -4.87 -1.08 -3.74
CA ILE A 99 -4.67 -0.98 -2.30
C ILE A 99 -3.52 -1.89 -1.87
N TYR A 100 -2.51 -1.31 -1.23
CA TYR A 100 -1.34 -2.00 -0.72
C TYR A 100 -1.33 -1.91 0.80
N LEU A 101 -1.21 -3.05 1.47
CA LEU A 101 -1.10 -3.11 2.93
C LEU A 101 0.36 -2.99 3.33
N ASP A 102 0.70 -1.90 4.00
CA ASP A 102 2.06 -1.53 4.37
C ASP A 102 2.44 -2.01 5.77
N ASP A 103 3.76 -2.11 6.03
CA ASP A 103 4.36 -2.57 7.29
C ASP A 103 3.82 -3.92 7.79
N PHE A 104 3.46 -4.82 6.86
CA PHE A 104 2.79 -6.07 7.20
C PHE A 104 3.66 -6.99 8.06
N GLY A 105 3.06 -7.48 9.15
CA GLY A 105 3.69 -8.39 10.11
C GLY A 105 4.31 -7.70 11.32
N THR A 106 4.31 -6.36 11.38
CA THR A 106 4.79 -5.61 12.56
C THR A 106 3.70 -5.40 13.61
N GLY A 107 2.42 -5.59 13.24
CA GLY A 107 1.25 -5.39 14.09
C GLY A 107 0.60 -6.68 14.59
N TYR A 108 -0.54 -6.54 15.23
CA TYR A 108 -1.36 -7.63 15.77
C TYR A 108 -2.56 -7.94 14.85
N SER A 109 -2.35 -8.13 13.55
CA SER A 109 -3.47 -8.49 12.67
C SER A 109 -4.07 -9.83 13.05
N SER A 110 -5.36 -9.82 13.31
CA SER A 110 -6.11 -11.07 13.28
C SER A 110 -6.26 -11.51 11.81
N LEU A 111 -5.70 -12.66 11.45
CA LEU A 111 -5.84 -13.27 10.13
C LEU A 111 -7.31 -13.33 9.64
N SER A 112 -8.26 -13.41 10.59
CA SER A 112 -9.69 -13.41 10.31
C SER A 112 -10.19 -12.07 9.73
N HIS A 113 -9.56 -10.96 10.06
CA HIS A 113 -9.89 -9.66 9.49
C HIS A 113 -9.21 -9.47 8.13
N LEU A 114 -7.95 -9.87 8.01
CA LEU A 114 -7.18 -9.71 6.78
C LEU A 114 -7.86 -10.38 5.57
N HIS A 115 -8.40 -11.59 5.75
CA HIS A 115 -9.12 -12.33 4.70
C HIS A 115 -10.32 -11.54 4.10
N ARG A 116 -10.86 -10.58 4.84
CA ARG A 116 -12.01 -9.76 4.41
C ARG A 116 -11.61 -8.42 3.81
N LEU A 117 -10.34 -8.06 3.92
CA LEU A 117 -9.87 -6.78 3.39
C LEU A 117 -9.62 -6.89 1.88
N PRO A 118 -10.17 -5.98 1.10
CA PRO A 118 -9.99 -5.96 -0.34
C PRO A 118 -8.64 -5.30 -0.70
N VAL A 119 -7.54 -6.02 -0.46
CA VAL A 119 -6.17 -5.54 -0.75
C VAL A 119 -5.59 -6.24 -1.98
N ASP A 120 -4.77 -5.53 -2.75
CA ASP A 120 -4.12 -6.02 -3.97
C ASP A 120 -2.69 -6.54 -3.69
N ALA A 121 -2.02 -5.96 -2.68
CA ALA A 121 -0.68 -6.40 -2.29
C ALA A 121 -0.44 -6.27 -0.78
N LEU A 122 0.44 -7.14 -0.26
CA LEU A 122 1.04 -7.07 1.07
C LEU A 122 2.49 -6.62 0.93
N LYS A 123 2.93 -5.60 1.68
CA LYS A 123 4.30 -5.14 1.70
C LYS A 123 4.99 -5.69 2.94
N ILE A 124 6.05 -6.48 2.74
CA ILE A 124 6.88 -7.00 3.83
C ILE A 124 7.72 -5.85 4.35
N ASP A 125 7.56 -5.54 5.66
CA ASP A 125 8.34 -4.48 6.30
C ASP A 125 9.85 -4.75 6.19
N ARG A 126 10.62 -3.68 6.00
CA ARG A 126 12.07 -3.70 5.86
C ARG A 126 12.81 -4.39 7.01
N SER A 127 12.25 -4.44 8.22
CA SER A 127 12.89 -5.10 9.37
C SER A 127 12.99 -6.61 9.15
N PHE A 128 12.02 -7.23 8.49
CA PHE A 128 12.06 -8.64 8.12
C PHE A 128 13.06 -8.89 7.00
N VAL A 129 13.14 -8.01 6.00
CA VAL A 129 14.12 -8.10 4.92
C VAL A 129 15.56 -7.92 5.44
N ARG A 130 15.80 -6.98 6.36
CA ARG A 130 17.10 -6.79 7.02
C ARG A 130 17.53 -8.01 7.83
N SER A 131 16.60 -8.68 8.46
CA SER A 131 16.87 -9.87 9.29
C SER A 131 16.79 -11.18 8.51
N LEU A 132 16.49 -11.17 7.22
CA LEU A 132 16.24 -12.33 6.39
C LEU A 132 17.38 -13.38 6.40
N LEU A 133 18.62 -12.92 6.52
CA LEU A 133 19.81 -13.77 6.50
C LEU A 133 20.20 -14.30 7.90
N LEU A 134 19.47 -13.94 8.95
CA LEU A 134 19.69 -14.46 10.30
C LEU A 134 19.00 -15.84 10.47
N PRO A 135 19.56 -16.73 11.33
CA PRO A 135 18.90 -17.99 11.65
C PRO A 135 17.44 -17.79 12.09
N ASP A 136 16.54 -18.65 11.68
CA ASP A 136 15.10 -18.67 12.01
C ASP A 136 14.26 -17.47 11.52
N ARG A 137 14.86 -16.49 10.84
CA ARG A 137 14.15 -15.31 10.33
C ARG A 137 13.50 -15.49 8.96
N PRO A 138 14.01 -16.34 8.05
CA PRO A 138 13.31 -16.62 6.79
C PRO A 138 11.88 -17.11 6.99
N ALA A 139 11.59 -17.83 8.08
CA ALA A 139 10.28 -18.41 8.37
C ALA A 139 9.13 -17.36 8.43
N ILE A 140 9.43 -16.12 8.85
CA ILE A 140 8.42 -15.03 8.86
C ILE A 140 8.09 -14.62 7.43
N VAL A 141 9.12 -14.38 6.61
CA VAL A 141 8.95 -14.01 5.20
C VAL A 141 8.25 -15.13 4.43
N GLU A 142 8.64 -16.39 4.64
CA GLU A 142 7.98 -17.55 4.06
C GLU A 142 6.50 -17.61 4.44
N SER A 143 6.18 -17.31 5.70
CA SER A 143 4.79 -17.27 6.19
C SER A 143 3.96 -16.18 5.52
N ILE A 144 4.55 -14.98 5.34
CA ILE A 144 3.89 -13.88 4.64
C ILE A 144 3.66 -14.22 3.16
N LEU A 145 4.66 -14.82 2.50
CA LEU A 145 4.54 -15.26 1.11
C LEU A 145 3.48 -16.36 0.95
N ALA A 146 3.42 -17.31 1.88
CA ALA A 146 2.38 -18.34 1.90
C ALA A 146 0.98 -17.75 2.10
N LEU A 147 0.87 -16.74 2.97
CA LEU A 147 -0.37 -16.01 3.20
C LEU A 147 -0.81 -15.25 1.94
N GLY A 148 0.09 -14.54 1.28
CA GLY A 148 -0.18 -13.84 0.03
C GLY A 148 -0.75 -14.79 -1.03
N ARG A 149 -0.14 -15.98 -1.18
CA ARG A 149 -0.65 -17.04 -2.07
C ARG A 149 -2.05 -17.50 -1.69
N THR A 150 -2.30 -17.72 -0.39
CA THR A 150 -3.62 -18.17 0.12
C THR A 150 -4.70 -17.13 -0.13
N LEU A 151 -4.37 -15.84 -0.01
CA LEU A 151 -5.27 -14.72 -0.23
C LEU A 151 -5.37 -14.29 -1.69
N ASN A 152 -4.59 -14.92 -2.59
CA ASN A 152 -4.44 -14.51 -3.99
C ASN A 152 -4.07 -13.02 -4.12
N THR A 153 -3.12 -12.58 -3.28
CA THR A 153 -2.66 -11.20 -3.15
C THR A 153 -1.17 -11.16 -3.46
N SER A 154 -0.70 -10.16 -4.19
CA SER A 154 0.72 -9.97 -4.46
C SER A 154 1.49 -9.68 -3.17
N VAL A 155 2.78 -10.01 -3.15
CA VAL A 155 3.66 -9.68 -2.03
C VAL A 155 4.85 -8.88 -2.55
N VAL A 156 5.16 -7.77 -1.89
CA VAL A 156 6.26 -6.86 -2.22
C VAL A 156 7.19 -6.76 -1.03
N ALA A 157 8.48 -7.01 -1.23
CA ALA A 157 9.48 -6.87 -0.18
C ALA A 157 10.11 -5.47 -0.21
N GLU A 158 10.17 -4.81 0.95
CA GLU A 158 10.74 -3.49 1.08
C GLU A 158 12.15 -3.48 1.67
N GLY A 159 12.93 -2.45 1.31
CA GLY A 159 14.25 -2.24 1.90
C GLY A 159 15.26 -3.31 1.51
N VAL A 160 15.18 -3.85 0.30
CA VAL A 160 16.21 -4.73 -0.27
C VAL A 160 17.43 -3.89 -0.58
N GLU A 161 18.52 -4.09 0.18
CA GLU A 161 19.75 -3.29 0.12
C GLU A 161 20.93 -4.05 -0.46
N SER A 162 20.79 -5.37 -0.71
CA SER A 162 21.89 -6.21 -1.20
C SER A 162 21.44 -7.32 -2.15
N ASP A 163 22.35 -7.74 -3.04
CA ASP A 163 22.13 -8.87 -3.95
C ASP A 163 21.87 -10.20 -3.22
N VAL A 164 22.39 -10.35 -1.99
CA VAL A 164 22.17 -11.55 -1.19
C VAL A 164 20.72 -11.61 -0.70
N GLN A 165 20.18 -10.46 -0.24
CA GLN A 165 18.76 -10.37 0.14
C GLN A 165 17.86 -10.60 -1.07
N TRP A 166 18.17 -9.99 -2.21
CA TRP A 166 17.42 -10.18 -3.46
C TRP A 166 17.34 -11.66 -3.84
N LYS A 167 18.48 -12.34 -3.92
CA LYS A 167 18.53 -13.77 -4.29
C LYS A 167 17.78 -14.67 -3.31
N GLU A 168 17.82 -14.33 -2.03
CA GLU A 168 17.09 -15.10 -1.03
C GLU A 168 15.58 -14.88 -1.15
N LEU A 169 15.10 -13.65 -1.38
CA LEU A 169 13.71 -13.36 -1.65
C LEU A 169 13.21 -14.07 -2.92
N GLU A 170 14.00 -14.05 -4.00
CA GLU A 170 13.71 -14.78 -5.23
C GLU A 170 13.62 -16.30 -4.97
N ARG A 171 14.56 -16.88 -4.20
CA ARG A 171 14.54 -18.29 -3.80
C ARG A 171 13.26 -18.66 -3.02
N LEU A 172 12.77 -17.74 -2.19
CA LEU A 172 11.53 -17.90 -1.41
C LEU A 172 10.27 -17.70 -2.25
N GLY A 173 10.40 -17.20 -3.47
CA GLY A 173 9.30 -16.98 -4.42
C GLY A 173 8.57 -15.65 -4.19
N CYS A 174 9.30 -14.62 -3.76
CA CYS A 174 8.83 -13.24 -3.71
C CYS A 174 8.89 -12.61 -5.11
#